data_add3bfd3ea002689bf6611238918b79c
#
_entry.id   add3bfd3ea002689bf6611238918b79c
#
_cell.length_a   1.000
_cell.length_b   1.000
_cell.length_c   1.000
_cell.angle_alpha   90.00
_cell.angle_beta   90.00
_cell.angle_gamma   90.00
#
_symmetry.space_group_name_H-M   'P 1'
#
loop_
_entity.id
_entity.type
_entity.pdbx_description
1 polymer ?
#
loop_
_entity_poly.entity_id
_entity_poly.type
_entity_poly.pdbx_seq_one_letter_code
_entity_poly.pdbx_strand_id
1 'polypeptide(L)'
;MDARERFQKIVVPNYNEFVGNPNDFRLLDNLITSMNPMAEYLGLHRLDYPPDVSRNERRREAQGIRDDNCLKDVQTCADVIKHVRIELKRDGVTSTLSSTGIDTANPKTWKVGGLDFVEVAHNSFIALEWEFQKLA
;
A
#
# COMPACT_ATOMS: atom_id res chain seq x y z
N MET A 1 -7.62 13.92 -11.00
CA MET A 1 -6.75 13.98 -9.81
C MET A 1 -5.40 13.39 -10.19
N ASP A 2 -4.34 14.18 -10.09
CA ASP A 2 -2.99 13.70 -10.39
C ASP A 2 -2.40 12.91 -9.20
N ALA A 3 -1.18 12.37 -9.37
CA ALA A 3 -0.54 11.55 -8.36
C ALA A 3 -0.32 12.32 -7.03
N ARG A 4 0.10 13.58 -7.11
CA ARG A 4 0.34 14.41 -5.93
C ARG A 4 -0.94 14.68 -5.16
N GLU A 5 -2.01 15.05 -5.86
CA GLU A 5 -3.29 15.27 -5.22
C GLU A 5 -3.82 14.00 -4.56
N ARG A 6 -3.68 12.86 -5.23
CA ARG A 6 -4.09 11.58 -4.66
C ARG A 6 -3.29 11.26 -3.40
N PHE A 7 -2.00 11.48 -3.41
CA PHE A 7 -1.18 11.31 -2.22
C PHE A 7 -1.65 12.20 -1.08
N GLN A 8 -1.81 13.49 -1.33
CA GLN A 8 -2.16 14.46 -0.30
C GLN A 8 -3.58 14.28 0.23
N LYS A 9 -4.54 13.93 -0.64
CA LYS A 9 -5.96 13.90 -0.25
C LYS A 9 -6.43 12.52 0.22
N ILE A 10 -5.72 11.46 -0.13
CA ILE A 10 -6.12 10.08 0.20
C ILE A 10 -5.07 9.38 1.06
N VAL A 11 -3.83 9.33 0.62
CA VAL A 11 -2.78 8.58 1.33
C VAL A 11 -2.43 9.26 2.66
N VAL A 12 -2.20 10.56 2.66
CA VAL A 12 -1.83 11.30 3.89
C VAL A 12 -2.90 11.17 4.97
N PRO A 13 -4.19 11.41 4.70
CA PRO A 13 -5.22 11.21 5.72
C PRO A 13 -5.30 9.78 6.22
N ASN A 14 -5.22 8.78 5.32
CA ASN A 14 -5.24 7.37 5.72
C ASN A 14 -4.03 7.00 6.59
N TYR A 15 -2.86 7.52 6.26
CA TYR A 15 -1.65 7.32 7.06
C TYR A 15 -1.81 7.90 8.46
N ASN A 16 -2.29 9.15 8.56
CA ASN A 16 -2.48 9.81 9.84
C ASN A 16 -3.50 9.08 10.72
N GLU A 17 -4.59 8.62 10.15
CA GLU A 17 -5.58 7.83 10.88
C GLU A 17 -4.98 6.51 11.39
N PHE A 18 -4.24 5.80 10.54
CA PHE A 18 -3.60 4.55 10.91
C PHE A 18 -2.59 4.75 12.04
N VAL A 19 -1.74 5.75 11.96
CA VAL A 19 -0.74 6.05 13.01
C VAL A 19 -1.42 6.34 14.34
N GLY A 20 -2.57 7.02 14.30
CA GLY A 20 -3.36 7.31 15.51
C GLY A 20 -4.04 6.09 16.13
N ASN A 21 -4.26 5.03 15.35
CA ASN A 21 -4.88 3.80 15.84
C ASN A 21 -4.37 2.58 15.04
N PRO A 22 -3.11 2.16 15.25
CA PRO A 22 -2.47 1.13 14.42
C PRO A 22 -3.03 -0.28 14.62
N ASN A 23 -3.90 -0.49 15.60
CA ASN A 23 -4.55 -1.77 15.86
C ASN A 23 -5.87 -1.93 15.09
N ASP A 24 -6.37 -0.90 14.45
CA ASP A 24 -7.61 -0.96 13.69
C ASP A 24 -7.36 -1.54 12.30
N PHE A 25 -7.91 -2.72 12.05
CA PHE A 25 -7.74 -3.40 10.75
C PHE A 25 -8.32 -2.60 9.59
N ARG A 26 -9.42 -1.89 9.79
CA ARG A 26 -10.03 -1.06 8.76
C ARG A 26 -9.08 0.04 8.30
N LEU A 27 -8.37 0.67 9.24
CA LEU A 27 -7.42 1.73 8.93
C LEU A 27 -6.18 1.16 8.21
N LEU A 28 -5.72 -0.02 8.61
CA LEU A 28 -4.65 -0.74 7.92
C LEU A 28 -5.05 -1.05 6.48
N ASP A 29 -6.24 -1.60 6.28
CA ASP A 29 -6.75 -1.95 4.95
C ASP A 29 -6.89 -0.71 4.05
N ASN A 30 -7.43 0.37 4.59
CA ASN A 30 -7.56 1.65 3.87
C ASN A 30 -6.19 2.18 3.44
N LEU A 31 -5.20 2.12 4.32
CA LEU A 31 -3.86 2.60 4.01
C LEU A 31 -3.20 1.77 2.92
N ILE A 32 -3.21 0.45 3.04
CA ILE A 32 -2.64 -0.44 2.01
C ILE A 32 -3.31 -0.19 0.66
N THR A 33 -4.63 -0.14 0.65
CA THR A 33 -5.41 0.06 -0.58
C THR A 33 -5.09 1.39 -1.26
N SER A 34 -4.81 2.43 -0.47
CA SER A 34 -4.48 3.75 -1.03
C SER A 34 -3.01 3.87 -1.44
N MET A 35 -2.09 3.21 -0.73
CA MET A 35 -0.65 3.30 -1.01
C MET A 35 -0.20 2.42 -2.17
N ASN A 36 -0.74 1.20 -2.28
CA ASN A 36 -0.26 0.24 -3.26
C ASN A 36 -0.31 0.75 -4.72
N PRO A 37 -1.38 1.42 -5.18
CA PRO A 37 -1.41 1.93 -6.55
C PRO A 37 -0.57 3.17 -6.79
N MET A 38 0.02 3.77 -5.75
CA MET A 38 0.80 5.01 -5.91
C MET A 38 2.01 4.83 -6.82
N ALA A 39 2.61 3.63 -6.87
CA ALA A 39 3.72 3.36 -7.79
C ALA A 39 3.31 3.54 -9.25
N GLU A 40 2.10 3.12 -9.61
CA GLU A 40 1.58 3.30 -10.98
C GLU A 40 1.32 4.78 -11.29
N TYR A 41 0.72 5.50 -10.34
CA TYR A 41 0.48 6.93 -10.52
C TYR A 41 1.78 7.73 -10.65
N LEU A 42 2.79 7.39 -9.85
CA LEU A 42 4.12 8.02 -9.93
C LEU A 42 4.78 7.74 -11.27
N GLY A 43 4.70 6.51 -11.76
CA GLY A 43 5.27 6.15 -13.06
C GLY A 43 4.65 6.96 -14.19
N LEU A 44 3.34 7.07 -14.21
CA LEU A 44 2.62 7.87 -15.21
C LEU A 44 3.01 9.36 -15.14
N HIS A 45 3.19 9.90 -13.92
CA HIS A 45 3.58 11.29 -13.75
C HIS A 45 5.02 11.55 -14.18
N ARG A 46 5.95 10.66 -13.79
CA ARG A 46 7.40 10.83 -14.07
C ARG A 46 7.71 10.79 -15.56
N LEU A 47 7.00 9.98 -16.31
CA LEU A 47 7.28 9.75 -17.71
C LEU A 47 6.42 10.59 -18.65
N ASP A 48 5.50 11.39 -18.09
CA ASP A 48 4.57 12.20 -18.87
C ASP A 48 3.94 11.37 -20.00
N TYR A 49 3.46 10.18 -19.64
CA TYR A 49 2.93 9.23 -20.59
C TYR A 49 1.70 9.75 -21.32
N PRO A 50 1.62 9.54 -22.63
CA PRO A 50 0.39 9.79 -23.35
C PRO A 50 -0.71 8.81 -22.89
N PRO A 51 -2.00 9.15 -23.10
CA PRO A 51 -3.11 8.31 -22.63
C PRO A 51 -3.14 6.88 -23.21
N ASP A 52 -2.40 6.64 -24.29
CA ASP A 52 -2.38 5.35 -24.99
C ASP A 52 -1.21 4.44 -24.57
N VAL A 53 -0.51 4.75 -23.48
CA VAL A 53 0.56 3.90 -22.98
C VAL A 53 0.03 2.50 -22.66
N SER A 54 0.75 1.49 -23.08
CA SER A 54 0.33 0.11 -22.89
C SER A 54 0.31 -0.25 -21.40
N ARG A 55 -0.57 -1.21 -21.06
CA ARG A 55 -0.66 -1.73 -19.68
C ARG A 55 0.65 -2.34 -19.21
N ASN A 56 1.38 -3.00 -20.11
CA ASN A 56 2.66 -3.63 -19.79
C ASN A 56 3.74 -2.59 -19.46
N GLU A 57 3.77 -1.49 -20.18
CA GLU A 57 4.71 -0.39 -19.90
C GLU A 57 4.43 0.25 -18.55
N ARG A 58 3.15 0.48 -18.22
CA ARG A 58 2.75 1.03 -16.92
C ARG A 58 3.16 0.10 -15.78
N ARG A 59 2.94 -1.21 -15.94
CA ARG A 59 3.31 -2.20 -14.93
C ARG A 59 4.82 -2.27 -14.73
N ARG A 60 5.57 -2.21 -15.82
CA ARG A 60 7.04 -2.27 -15.77
C ARG A 60 7.61 -1.08 -15.02
N GLU A 61 7.12 0.11 -15.32
CA GLU A 61 7.56 1.33 -14.65
C GLU A 61 7.18 1.31 -13.17
N ALA A 62 5.96 0.91 -12.85
CA ALA A 62 5.51 0.78 -11.45
C ALA A 62 6.37 -0.23 -10.68
N GLN A 63 6.73 -1.36 -11.30
CA GLN A 63 7.58 -2.35 -10.65
C GLN A 63 8.97 -1.81 -10.38
N GLY A 64 9.54 -1.04 -11.32
CA GLY A 64 10.82 -0.37 -11.12
C GLY A 64 10.79 0.59 -9.93
N ILE A 65 9.71 1.37 -9.79
CA ILE A 65 9.54 2.28 -8.66
C ILE A 65 9.44 1.48 -7.35
N ARG A 66 8.70 0.37 -7.32
CA ARG A 66 8.60 -0.48 -6.13
C ARG A 66 9.93 -1.10 -5.75
N ASP A 67 10.71 -1.56 -6.73
CA ASP A 67 12.01 -2.18 -6.48
C ASP A 67 13.05 -1.17 -5.97
N ASP A 68 12.98 0.07 -6.43
CA ASP A 68 13.90 1.14 -6.03
C ASP A 68 13.56 1.74 -4.66
N ASN A 69 12.35 1.47 -4.16
CA ASN A 69 11.83 2.04 -2.92
C ASN A 69 11.26 0.94 -2.03
N CYS A 70 10.87 1.27 -0.81
CA CYS A 70 10.24 0.33 0.12
C CYS A 70 8.81 -0.05 -0.28
N LEU A 71 8.32 0.41 -1.43
CA LEU A 71 6.96 0.15 -1.89
C LEU A 71 6.71 -1.30 -2.27
N LYS A 72 7.75 -2.08 -2.46
CA LYS A 72 7.64 -3.53 -2.67
C LYS A 72 7.01 -4.22 -1.45
N ASP A 73 7.32 -3.75 -0.24
CA ASP A 73 6.72 -4.29 0.98
C ASP A 73 5.22 -4.00 1.06
N VAL A 74 4.80 -2.81 0.60
CA VAL A 74 3.37 -2.49 0.48
C VAL A 74 2.68 -3.44 -0.50
N GLN A 75 3.31 -3.75 -1.61
CA GLN A 75 2.78 -4.71 -2.59
C GLN A 75 2.59 -6.09 -1.97
N THR A 76 3.58 -6.57 -1.20
CA THR A 76 3.49 -7.84 -0.48
C THR A 76 2.30 -7.82 0.50
N CYS A 77 2.16 -6.75 1.27
CA CYS A 77 1.03 -6.59 2.19
C CYS A 77 -0.31 -6.55 1.45
N ALA A 78 -0.38 -5.87 0.31
CA ALA A 78 -1.59 -5.80 -0.49
C ALA A 78 -2.03 -7.16 -1.01
N ASP A 79 -1.08 -8.01 -1.42
CA ASP A 79 -1.38 -9.36 -1.87
C ASP A 79 -1.96 -10.22 -0.74
N VAL A 80 -1.41 -10.12 0.48
CA VAL A 80 -1.92 -10.82 1.66
C VAL A 80 -3.35 -10.35 1.98
N ILE A 81 -3.59 -9.04 2.00
CA ILE A 81 -4.91 -8.47 2.28
C ILE A 81 -5.94 -8.92 1.23
N LYS A 82 -5.54 -9.00 -0.02
CA LYS A 82 -6.41 -9.50 -1.09
C LYS A 82 -6.85 -10.94 -0.82
N HIS A 83 -5.95 -11.79 -0.36
CA HIS A 83 -6.27 -13.17 0.04
C HIS A 83 -7.25 -13.21 1.19
N VAL A 84 -7.03 -12.41 2.23
CA VAL A 84 -7.95 -12.31 3.37
C VAL A 84 -9.36 -11.96 2.91
N ARG A 85 -9.50 -10.96 2.03
CA ARG A 85 -10.81 -10.56 1.52
C ARG A 85 -11.51 -11.69 0.77
N ILE A 86 -10.77 -12.46 -0.02
CA ILE A 86 -11.32 -13.59 -0.78
C ILE A 86 -11.79 -14.68 0.18
N GLU A 87 -11.01 -15.02 1.20
CA GLU A 87 -11.38 -16.04 2.18
C GLU A 87 -12.57 -15.63 3.02
N LEU A 88 -12.62 -14.39 3.50
CA LEU A 88 -13.76 -13.86 4.25
C LEU A 88 -15.05 -13.92 3.42
N LYS A 89 -14.96 -13.65 2.13
CA LYS A 89 -16.11 -13.70 1.23
C LYS A 89 -16.59 -15.13 0.99
N ARG A 90 -15.67 -16.11 0.91
CA ARG A 90 -16.00 -17.52 0.68
C ARG A 90 -16.59 -18.18 1.92
N ASP A 91 -15.93 -18.03 3.05
CA ASP A 91 -16.18 -18.82 4.25
C ASP A 91 -17.07 -18.12 5.26
N GLY A 92 -17.24 -16.81 5.14
CA GLY A 92 -18.04 -16.01 6.06
C GLY A 92 -17.48 -15.95 7.48
N VAL A 93 -16.22 -16.38 7.70
CA VAL A 93 -15.61 -16.53 9.01
C VAL A 93 -14.32 -15.72 9.10
N THR A 94 -14.16 -14.97 10.18
CA THR A 94 -13.01 -14.12 10.43
C THR A 94 -11.85 -14.82 11.15
N SER A 95 -12.02 -16.09 11.55
CA SER A 95 -11.05 -16.82 12.37
C SER A 95 -9.78 -17.26 11.62
N THR A 96 -9.70 -17.03 10.31
CA THR A 96 -8.59 -17.48 9.47
C THR A 96 -7.52 -16.40 9.20
N LEU A 97 -7.59 -15.26 9.85
CA LEU A 97 -6.65 -14.16 9.60
C LEU A 97 -5.19 -14.57 9.83
N SER A 98 -4.91 -15.35 10.88
CA SER A 98 -3.55 -15.82 11.17
C SER A 98 -3.04 -16.83 10.13
N SER A 99 -3.92 -17.64 9.54
CA SER A 99 -3.54 -18.62 8.51
C SER A 99 -3.29 -17.98 7.15
N THR A 100 -3.71 -16.73 6.95
CA THR A 100 -3.55 -15.99 5.69
C THR A 100 -2.30 -15.13 5.63
N GLY A 101 -1.44 -15.16 6.64
CA GLY A 101 -0.23 -14.35 6.71
C GLY A 101 -0.39 -13.08 7.53
N ILE A 102 -1.52 -12.89 8.21
CA ILE A 102 -1.71 -11.80 9.17
C ILE A 102 -1.61 -12.37 10.58
N ASP A 103 -0.66 -11.84 11.35
CA ASP A 103 -0.47 -12.25 12.74
C ASP A 103 -1.08 -11.19 13.66
N THR A 104 -2.05 -11.62 14.48
CA THR A 104 -2.76 -10.78 15.45
C THR A 104 -2.34 -11.07 16.88
N ALA A 105 -1.30 -11.88 17.09
CA ALA A 105 -0.87 -12.28 18.42
C ALA A 105 -0.31 -11.11 19.23
N ASN A 106 0.22 -10.07 18.57
CA ASN A 106 0.67 -8.85 19.23
C ASN A 106 -0.40 -7.76 19.09
N PRO A 107 -1.08 -7.36 20.20
CA PRO A 107 -2.16 -6.38 20.10
C PRO A 107 -1.70 -4.95 19.73
N LYS A 108 -0.40 -4.69 19.70
CA LYS A 108 0.14 -3.36 19.39
C LYS A 108 0.48 -3.17 17.91
N THR A 109 0.74 -4.26 17.19
CA THR A 109 1.16 -4.18 15.79
C THR A 109 0.62 -5.36 15.01
N TRP A 110 0.17 -5.08 13.79
CA TRP A 110 -0.19 -6.11 12.84
C TRP A 110 1.06 -6.57 12.09
N LYS A 111 1.23 -7.89 11.96
CA LYS A 111 2.19 -8.45 11.03
C LYS A 111 1.45 -8.93 9.79
N VAL A 112 1.88 -8.45 8.64
CA VAL A 112 1.27 -8.77 7.35
C VAL A 112 2.35 -9.37 6.46
N GLY A 113 2.17 -10.62 6.06
CA GLY A 113 3.19 -11.32 5.28
C GLY A 113 4.52 -11.47 6.01
N GLY A 114 4.50 -11.54 7.35
CA GLY A 114 5.70 -11.61 8.20
C GLY A 114 6.37 -10.26 8.45
N LEU A 115 5.83 -9.17 7.90
CA LEU A 115 6.38 -7.82 8.04
C LEU A 115 5.58 -7.03 9.10
N ASP A 116 6.29 -6.27 9.94
CA ASP A 116 5.65 -5.32 10.85
C ASP A 116 5.04 -4.19 10.03
N PHE A 117 3.72 -4.10 10.02
CA PHE A 117 3.04 -3.15 9.16
C PHE A 117 3.26 -1.69 9.57
N VAL A 118 3.47 -1.39 10.83
CA VAL A 118 3.81 -0.03 11.27
C VAL A 118 5.11 0.44 10.61
N GLU A 119 6.12 -0.42 10.57
CA GLU A 119 7.37 -0.14 9.88
C GLU A 119 7.18 0.02 8.37
N VAL A 120 6.46 -0.91 7.75
CA VAL A 120 6.17 -0.85 6.31
C VAL A 120 5.45 0.45 5.96
N ALA A 121 4.44 0.82 6.72
CA ALA A 121 3.67 2.04 6.50
C ALA A 121 4.55 3.29 6.61
N HIS A 122 5.37 3.36 7.65
CA HIS A 122 6.26 4.50 7.88
C HIS A 122 7.30 4.65 6.78
N ASN A 123 8.01 3.57 6.46
CA ASN A 123 9.06 3.59 5.44
C ASN A 123 8.49 3.89 4.05
N SER A 124 7.34 3.34 3.73
CA SER A 124 6.69 3.55 2.44
C SER A 124 6.15 4.97 2.31
N PHE A 125 5.60 5.51 3.39
CA PHE A 125 5.12 6.90 3.40
C PHE A 125 6.27 7.88 3.18
N ILE A 126 7.40 7.69 3.85
CA ILE A 126 8.59 8.53 3.67
C ILE A 126 9.12 8.39 2.23
N ALA A 127 9.15 7.19 1.68
CA ALA A 127 9.57 6.97 0.31
C ALA A 127 8.69 7.72 -0.69
N LEU A 128 7.37 7.72 -0.49
CA LEU A 128 6.44 8.47 -1.33
C LEU A 128 6.64 9.98 -1.20
N GLU A 129 6.77 10.48 0.03
CA GLU A 129 7.07 11.92 0.24
C GLU A 129 8.34 12.33 -0.51
N TRP A 130 9.39 11.53 -0.41
CA TRP A 130 10.67 11.77 -1.09
C TRP A 130 10.50 11.82 -2.61
N GLU A 131 9.74 10.88 -3.17
CA GLU A 131 9.48 10.86 -4.62
C GLU A 131 8.74 12.12 -5.08
N PHE A 132 7.75 12.59 -4.33
CA PHE A 132 7.03 13.82 -4.67
C PHE A 132 7.90 15.06 -4.52
N GLN A 133 8.83 15.08 -3.59
CA GLN A 133 9.78 16.20 -3.46
C GLN A 133 10.69 16.28 -4.69
N LYS A 134 11.12 15.15 -5.26
CA LYS A 134 11.93 15.14 -6.47
C LYS A 134 11.21 15.67 -7.70
N LEU A 135 9.87 15.61 -7.69
CA LEU A 135 9.04 16.07 -8.79
C LEU A 135 8.73 17.56 -8.74
N ALA A 136 9.19 18.26 -7.75
CA ALA A 136 8.90 19.68 -7.54
C ALA A 136 9.58 20.60 -8.58
#